data_54826063f8b8cb5885f5cbcd53d3a312
#
_entry.id   54826063f8b8cb5885f5cbcd53d3a312
#
_cell.length_a   1.000
_cell.length_b   1.000
_cell.length_c   1.000
_cell.angle_alpha   90.00
_cell.angle_beta   90.00
_cell.angle_gamma   90.00
#
_symmetry.space_group_name_H-M   'P 1'
#
loop_
_entity.id
_entity.type
_entity.pdbx_description
1 polymer ?
#
loop_
_entity_poly.entity_id
_entity_poly.type
_entity_poly.pdbx_seq_one_letter_code
_entity_poly.pdbx_strand_id
1 'polypeptide(L)'
;FKYQGDDFLVAAEDGIRLIIVWNPWWASISIDNQALPYLKEIINAVNMNSLVTTVYALDEDEKTFGIHSKCHMLFAPEEEEPEKSFTDLLDSFFTTHNTIKENLKQLGNGMPDMEKKERVRIKGFAAYKDNSTELKGE
;
A
#
# COMPACT_ATOMS: atom_id res chain seq x y z
N PHE A 1 7.89 -13.27 -5.94
CA PHE A 1 7.02 -14.28 -5.31
C PHE A 1 5.69 -13.69 -4.87
N LYS A 2 4.74 -14.55 -4.64
CA LYS A 2 3.42 -14.15 -4.14
C LYS A 2 3.27 -14.53 -2.66
N TYR A 3 2.67 -13.63 -1.91
CA TYR A 3 2.29 -13.88 -0.52
C TYR A 3 0.90 -13.29 -0.26
N GLN A 4 -0.03 -14.13 0.18
CA GLN A 4 -1.43 -13.76 0.41
C GLN A 4 -2.10 -13.03 -0.78
N GLY A 5 -1.70 -13.41 -2.00
CA GLY A 5 -2.27 -12.87 -3.22
C GLY A 5 -1.53 -11.66 -3.81
N ASP A 6 -0.66 -11.04 -3.06
CA ASP A 6 0.14 -9.88 -3.52
C ASP A 6 1.51 -10.30 -4.02
N ASP A 7 2.03 -9.53 -4.96
CA ASP A 7 3.36 -9.73 -5.53
C ASP A 7 4.42 -8.99 -4.71
N PHE A 8 5.48 -9.71 -4.36
CA PHE A 8 6.62 -9.17 -3.64
C PHE A 8 7.92 -9.40 -4.40
N LEU A 9 8.82 -8.46 -4.28
CA LEU A 9 10.20 -8.56 -4.78
C LEU A 9 11.17 -8.45 -3.62
N VAL A 10 12.23 -9.24 -3.67
CA VAL A 10 13.32 -9.16 -2.70
C VAL A 10 14.60 -8.84 -3.47
N ALA A 11 15.30 -7.81 -3.04
CA ALA A 11 16.61 -7.45 -3.54
C ALA A 11 17.64 -7.59 -2.44
N ALA A 12 18.80 -8.16 -2.80
CA ALA A 12 19.94 -8.29 -1.92
C ALA A 12 21.17 -7.72 -2.60
N GLU A 13 22.07 -7.16 -1.84
CA GLU A 13 23.34 -6.62 -2.34
C GLU A 13 24.49 -7.47 -1.81
N ASP A 14 25.42 -7.82 -2.71
CA ASP A 14 26.58 -8.64 -2.34
C ASP A 14 27.43 -7.96 -1.26
N GLY A 15 27.81 -8.75 -0.25
CA GLY A 15 28.66 -8.27 0.83
C GLY A 15 27.94 -7.49 1.93
N ILE A 16 26.63 -7.31 1.81
CA ILE A 16 25.80 -6.64 2.81
C ILE A 16 24.71 -7.59 3.27
N ARG A 17 24.53 -7.68 4.59
CA ARG A 17 23.46 -8.50 5.18
C ARG A 17 22.10 -7.79 5.18
N LEU A 18 21.92 -6.84 4.28
CA LEU A 18 20.69 -6.08 4.19
C LEU A 18 19.91 -6.52 2.95
N ILE A 19 18.65 -6.82 3.13
CA ILE A 19 17.73 -7.07 2.02
C ILE A 19 16.65 -6.00 2.00
N ILE A 20 16.14 -5.73 0.82
CA ILE A 20 15.00 -4.85 0.61
C ILE A 20 13.85 -5.71 0.13
N VAL A 21 12.74 -5.61 0.82
CA VAL A 21 11.48 -6.27 0.41
C VAL A 21 10.55 -5.20 -0.13
N TRP A 22 10.02 -5.43 -1.32
CA TRP A 22 9.11 -4.53 -2.00
C TRP A 22 7.76 -5.19 -2.23
N ASN A 23 6.70 -4.44 -2.02
CA ASN A 23 5.37 -4.75 -2.55
C ASN A 23 5.02 -3.63 -3.54
N PRO A 24 5.36 -3.80 -4.83
CA PRO A 24 5.17 -2.75 -5.83
C PRO A 24 3.72 -2.69 -6.32
N TRP A 25 3.26 -1.50 -6.64
CA TRP A 25 1.97 -1.28 -7.30
C TRP A 25 0.77 -1.95 -6.60
N TRP A 26 0.79 -2.02 -5.27
CA TRP A 26 -0.32 -2.62 -4.53
C TRP A 26 -1.60 -1.76 -4.61
N ALA A 27 -1.45 -0.49 -4.97
CA ALA A 27 -2.56 0.43 -5.19
C ALA A 27 -2.18 1.47 -6.23
N SER A 28 -3.16 2.15 -6.79
CA SER A 28 -2.96 3.33 -7.64
C SER A 28 -4.14 4.27 -7.56
N ILE A 29 -3.87 5.55 -7.81
CA ILE A 29 -4.89 6.60 -7.79
C ILE A 29 -4.65 7.54 -8.96
N SER A 30 -5.72 8.00 -9.61
CA SER A 30 -5.62 8.97 -10.70
C SER A 30 -5.07 10.31 -10.19
N ILE A 31 -4.28 11.00 -11.01
CA ILE A 31 -3.68 12.29 -10.64
C ILE A 31 -4.74 13.38 -10.41
N ASP A 32 -5.90 13.25 -11.02
CA ASP A 32 -7.00 14.21 -10.89
C ASP A 32 -8.04 13.79 -9.84
N ASN A 33 -7.78 12.71 -9.10
CA ASN A 33 -8.67 12.28 -8.03
C ASN A 33 -8.61 13.25 -6.86
N GLN A 34 -9.76 13.69 -6.38
CA GLN A 34 -9.88 14.65 -5.28
C GLN A 34 -9.28 14.14 -3.96
N ALA A 35 -9.19 12.82 -3.78
CA ALA A 35 -8.60 12.22 -2.60
C ALA A 35 -7.07 12.24 -2.59
N LEU A 36 -6.42 12.53 -3.71
CA LEU A 36 -4.96 12.42 -3.83
C LEU A 36 -4.20 13.24 -2.79
N PRO A 37 -4.51 14.53 -2.54
CA PRO A 37 -3.79 15.30 -1.52
C PRO A 37 -3.92 14.68 -0.12
N TYR A 38 -5.09 14.17 0.20
CA TYR A 38 -5.35 13.52 1.49
C TYR A 38 -4.62 12.18 1.60
N LEU A 39 -4.57 11.41 0.51
CA LEU A 39 -3.83 10.15 0.47
C LEU A 39 -2.34 10.40 0.73
N LYS A 40 -1.76 11.45 0.16
CA LYS A 40 -0.37 11.83 0.41
C LYS A 40 -0.12 12.14 1.88
N GLU A 41 -1.02 12.87 2.52
CA GLU A 41 -0.93 13.19 3.95
C GLU A 41 -1.08 11.93 4.81
N ILE A 42 -2.02 11.05 4.47
CA ILE A 42 -2.23 9.77 5.16
C ILE A 42 -0.96 8.91 5.09
N ILE A 43 -0.38 8.77 3.90
CA ILE A 43 0.86 8.01 3.70
C ILE A 43 1.98 8.60 4.56
N ASN A 44 2.15 9.91 4.54
CA ASN A 44 3.16 10.57 5.35
C ASN A 44 2.97 10.30 6.85
N ALA A 45 1.75 10.42 7.33
CA ALA A 45 1.44 10.17 8.74
C ALA A 45 1.66 8.71 9.14
N VAL A 46 1.25 7.78 8.28
CA VAL A 46 1.46 6.34 8.53
C VAL A 46 2.94 6.00 8.55
N ASN A 47 3.74 6.57 7.65
CA ASN A 47 5.19 6.33 7.60
C ASN A 47 5.91 6.73 8.88
N MET A 48 5.37 7.69 9.64
CA MET A 48 5.98 8.11 10.90
C MET A 48 5.92 7.02 11.98
N ASN A 49 4.98 6.10 11.87
CA ASN A 49 4.72 5.09 12.91
C ASN A 49 4.77 3.66 12.36
N SER A 50 5.05 3.47 11.09
CA SER A 50 5.07 2.16 10.45
C SER A 50 6.50 1.65 10.28
N LEU A 51 6.68 0.34 10.45
CA LEU A 51 7.92 -0.34 10.08
C LEU A 51 8.13 -0.34 8.57
N VAL A 52 7.06 -0.43 7.81
CA VAL A 52 7.08 -0.44 6.35
C VAL A 52 6.90 0.99 5.83
N THR A 53 7.75 1.36 4.88
CA THR A 53 7.67 2.67 4.23
C THR A 53 6.83 2.57 2.97
N THR A 54 5.82 3.42 2.85
CA THR A 54 4.99 3.54 1.66
C THR A 54 5.41 4.77 0.87
N VAL A 55 5.58 4.59 -0.43
CA VAL A 55 5.95 5.65 -1.37
C VAL A 55 4.97 5.68 -2.53
N TYR A 56 4.90 6.79 -3.22
CA TYR A 56 4.11 6.92 -4.44
C TYR A 56 4.98 7.46 -5.57
N ALA A 57 4.69 7.00 -6.78
CA ALA A 57 5.41 7.41 -7.97
C ALA A 57 4.43 7.71 -9.10
N LEU A 58 4.68 8.78 -9.81
CA LEU A 58 3.86 9.18 -10.96
C LEU A 58 4.15 8.26 -12.14
N ASP A 59 3.10 7.71 -12.71
CA ASP A 59 3.12 7.13 -14.04
C ASP A 59 2.54 8.17 -15.01
N GLU A 60 3.39 8.79 -15.79
CA GLU A 60 2.99 9.87 -16.70
C GLU A 60 2.10 9.37 -17.83
N ASP A 61 2.34 8.15 -18.33
CA ASP A 61 1.58 7.57 -19.43
C ASP A 61 0.15 7.25 -19.00
N GLU A 62 -0.02 6.67 -17.84
CA GLU A 62 -1.31 6.30 -17.28
C GLU A 62 -1.98 7.44 -16.49
N LYS A 63 -1.25 8.53 -16.25
CA LYS A 63 -1.71 9.65 -15.42
C LYS A 63 -2.22 9.20 -14.07
N THR A 64 -1.45 8.31 -13.43
CA THR A 64 -1.75 7.75 -12.12
C THR A 64 -0.54 7.84 -11.21
N PHE A 65 -0.79 7.86 -9.91
CA PHE A 65 0.23 7.59 -8.91
C PHE A 65 0.12 6.13 -8.50
N GLY A 66 1.20 5.38 -8.71
CA GLY A 66 1.34 4.04 -8.16
C GLY A 66 1.78 4.11 -6.71
N ILE A 67 1.19 3.27 -5.88
CA ILE A 67 1.51 3.18 -4.46
C ILE A 67 2.31 1.90 -4.23
N HIS A 68 3.47 2.07 -3.62
CA HIS A 68 4.42 0.99 -3.38
C HIS A 68 4.80 0.99 -1.91
N SER A 69 5.14 -0.18 -1.39
CA SER A 69 5.65 -0.28 -0.02
C SER A 69 6.95 -1.06 0.01
N LYS A 70 7.84 -0.68 0.90
CA LYS A 70 9.14 -1.32 1.05
C LYS A 70 9.55 -1.39 2.51
N CYS A 71 10.38 -2.35 2.81
CA CYS A 71 11.02 -2.46 4.09
C CYS A 71 12.44 -3.01 3.92
N HIS A 72 13.36 -2.52 4.71
CA HIS A 72 14.70 -3.07 4.82
C HIS A 72 14.76 -4.00 6.03
N MET A 73 15.41 -5.13 5.88
CA MET A 73 15.69 -5.99 7.02
C MET A 73 17.11 -6.57 6.93
N LEU A 74 17.69 -6.84 8.09
CA LEU A 74 18.92 -7.60 8.15
C LEU A 74 18.61 -9.07 7.91
N PHE A 75 19.36 -9.66 7.00
CA PHE A 75 19.29 -11.10 6.77
C PHE A 75 20.19 -11.80 7.77
N ALA A 76 19.60 -12.49 8.71
CA ALA A 76 20.29 -13.22 9.78
C ALA A 76 19.89 -14.71 9.75
N PRO A 77 20.53 -15.51 8.85
CA PRO A 77 20.17 -16.93 8.73
C PRO A 77 20.50 -17.75 9.99
N GLU A 78 21.34 -17.23 10.85
CA GLU A 78 21.69 -17.80 12.14
C GLU A 78 20.61 -17.60 13.23
N GLU A 79 19.58 -16.84 12.94
CA GLU A 79 18.43 -16.65 13.83
C GLU A 79 17.66 -17.96 14.03
N GLU A 80 17.07 -18.15 15.20
CA GLU A 80 16.34 -19.39 15.49
C GLU A 80 15.14 -19.63 14.57
N GLU A 81 14.42 -18.54 14.21
CA GLU A 81 13.21 -18.62 13.40
C GLU A 81 13.24 -17.58 12.26
N PRO A 82 14.18 -17.70 11.30
CA PRO A 82 14.29 -16.70 10.22
C PRO A 82 13.05 -16.65 9.33
N GLU A 83 12.39 -17.76 9.12
CA GLU A 83 11.15 -17.83 8.31
C GLU A 83 10.01 -17.09 9.01
N LYS A 84 9.91 -17.23 10.32
CA LYS A 84 8.89 -16.51 11.10
C LYS A 84 9.15 -15.02 11.07
N SER A 85 10.37 -14.59 11.27
CA SER A 85 10.73 -13.17 11.19
C SER A 85 10.40 -12.57 9.84
N PHE A 86 10.66 -13.30 8.78
CA PHE A 86 10.32 -12.86 7.42
C PHE A 86 8.80 -12.79 7.21
N THR A 87 8.07 -13.79 7.67
CA THR A 87 6.60 -13.81 7.61
C THR A 87 5.99 -12.65 8.39
N ASP A 88 6.47 -12.40 9.60
CA ASP A 88 6.03 -11.28 10.42
C ASP A 88 6.28 -9.94 9.70
N LEU A 89 7.40 -9.83 8.99
CA LEU A 89 7.68 -8.66 8.16
C LEU A 89 6.67 -8.53 7.03
N LEU A 90 6.39 -9.59 6.29
CA LEU A 90 5.39 -9.57 5.21
C LEU A 90 4.01 -9.18 5.73
N ASP A 91 3.61 -9.70 6.88
CA ASP A 91 2.34 -9.35 7.51
C ASP A 91 2.28 -7.87 7.89
N SER A 92 3.41 -7.25 8.23
CA SER A 92 3.46 -5.83 8.54
C SER A 92 3.14 -4.94 7.34
N PHE A 93 3.39 -5.41 6.11
CA PHE A 93 2.93 -4.72 4.89
C PHE A 93 1.41 -4.58 4.87
N PHE A 94 0.71 -5.69 5.12
CA PHE A 94 -0.76 -5.70 5.12
C PHE A 94 -1.33 -4.83 6.24
N THR A 95 -0.71 -4.85 7.41
CA THR A 95 -1.08 -3.95 8.51
C THR A 95 -0.97 -2.49 8.09
N THR A 96 0.13 -2.12 7.45
CA THR A 96 0.36 -0.76 6.95
C THR A 96 -0.65 -0.40 5.87
N HIS A 97 -0.87 -1.28 4.89
CA HIS A 97 -1.84 -1.07 3.81
C HIS A 97 -3.25 -0.89 4.36
N ASN A 98 -3.64 -1.73 5.31
CA ASN A 98 -4.96 -1.64 5.92
C ASN A 98 -5.15 -0.33 6.69
N THR A 99 -4.11 0.14 7.38
CA THR A 99 -4.15 1.43 8.05
C THR A 99 -4.38 2.57 7.06
N ILE A 100 -3.68 2.57 5.94
CA ILE A 100 -3.87 3.56 4.88
C ILE A 100 -5.28 3.49 4.31
N LYS A 101 -5.74 2.28 3.99
CA LYS A 101 -7.09 2.05 3.44
C LYS A 101 -8.20 2.54 4.39
N GLU A 102 -8.08 2.21 5.66
CA GLU A 102 -9.08 2.61 6.66
C GLU A 102 -9.11 4.12 6.87
N ASN A 103 -7.95 4.78 6.91
CA ASN A 103 -7.89 6.23 7.02
C ASN A 103 -8.51 6.91 5.80
N LEU A 104 -8.23 6.40 4.59
CA LEU A 104 -8.82 6.94 3.37
C LEU A 104 -10.34 6.70 3.34
N LYS A 105 -10.79 5.53 3.78
CA LYS A 105 -12.21 5.21 3.87
C LYS A 105 -12.96 6.14 4.82
N GLN A 106 -12.40 6.38 6.00
CA GLN A 106 -12.98 7.31 6.97
C GLN A 106 -13.08 8.72 6.40
N LEU A 107 -12.05 9.18 5.71
CA LEU A 107 -12.05 10.47 5.03
C LEU A 107 -13.14 10.53 3.96
N GLY A 108 -13.24 9.49 3.12
CA GLY A 108 -14.27 9.41 2.07
C GLY A 108 -15.69 9.45 2.63
N ASN A 109 -15.92 8.86 3.80
CA ASN A 109 -17.21 8.92 4.48
C ASN A 109 -17.52 10.31 5.02
N GLY A 110 -16.47 11.08 5.39
CA GLY A 110 -16.59 12.46 5.86
C GLY A 110 -16.64 13.49 4.75
N MET A 111 -16.46 13.10 3.49
CA MET A 111 -16.45 13.96 2.31
C MET A 111 -17.69 13.69 1.44
N PRO A 112 -18.83 14.35 1.70
CA PRO A 112 -20.06 14.09 0.97
C PRO A 112 -19.98 14.39 -0.54
N ASP A 113 -19.09 15.29 -0.93
CA ASP A 113 -18.93 15.72 -2.33
C ASP A 113 -18.06 14.77 -3.16
N MET A 114 -17.47 13.74 -2.57
CA MET A 114 -16.66 12.77 -3.30
C MET A 114 -17.54 11.87 -4.14
N GLU A 115 -17.48 12.04 -5.46
CA GLU A 115 -18.30 11.30 -6.40
C GLU A 115 -17.95 9.80 -6.43
N LYS A 116 -18.96 8.97 -6.63
CA LYS A 116 -18.82 7.51 -6.72
C LYS A 116 -17.84 7.08 -7.79
N LYS A 117 -17.85 7.76 -8.95
CA LYS A 117 -16.94 7.46 -10.05
C LYS A 117 -15.47 7.61 -9.67
N GLU A 118 -15.14 8.56 -8.81
CA GLU A 118 -13.76 8.75 -8.33
C GLU A 118 -13.35 7.64 -7.39
N ARG A 119 -14.27 7.16 -6.56
CA ARG A 119 -14.00 6.03 -5.66
C ARG A 119 -13.60 4.77 -6.41
N VAL A 120 -14.28 4.46 -7.52
CA VAL A 120 -13.96 3.27 -8.33
C VAL A 120 -12.66 3.41 -9.13
N ARG A 121 -12.12 4.61 -9.26
CA ARG A 121 -10.82 4.84 -9.91
C ARG A 121 -9.64 4.53 -9.01
N ILE A 122 -9.86 4.27 -7.72
CA ILE A 122 -8.79 3.95 -6.77
C ILE A 122 -8.58 2.44 -6.76
N LYS A 123 -7.47 2.01 -7.36
CA LYS A 123 -7.07 0.60 -7.39
C LYS A 123 -6.42 0.21 -6.06
N GLY A 124 -6.65 -1.03 -5.62
CA GLY A 124 -6.02 -1.58 -4.41
C GLY A 124 -6.75 -1.26 -3.11
N PHE A 125 -7.76 -0.41 -3.15
CA PHE A 125 -8.60 -0.07 -2.00
C PHE A 125 -9.93 -0.83 -2.11
N ALA A 126 -9.85 -2.16 -2.03
CA ALA A 126 -10.96 -3.06 -2.36
C ALA A 126 -12.25 -2.76 -1.59
N ALA A 127 -12.16 -2.56 -0.28
CA ALA A 127 -13.34 -2.26 0.52
C ALA A 127 -14.06 -0.98 0.07
N TYR A 128 -13.30 -0.01 -0.39
CA TYR A 128 -13.83 1.24 -0.90
C TYR A 128 -14.56 1.06 -2.23
N LYS A 129 -13.99 0.24 -3.11
CA LYS A 129 -14.60 -0.11 -4.40
C LYS A 129 -15.85 -0.95 -4.22
N ASP A 130 -15.76 -1.95 -3.35
CA ASP A 130 -16.86 -2.88 -3.10
C ASP A 130 -18.09 -2.15 -2.58
N ASN A 131 -17.90 -1.24 -1.64
CA ASN A 131 -18.98 -0.40 -1.16
C ASN A 131 -19.61 0.44 -2.29
N SER A 132 -18.79 0.93 -3.21
CA SER A 132 -19.28 1.69 -4.36
C SER A 132 -20.07 0.83 -5.33
N THR A 133 -19.64 -0.41 -5.53
CA THR A 133 -20.30 -1.37 -6.39
C THR A 133 -21.65 -1.76 -5.80
N GLU A 134 -21.69 -2.05 -4.51
CA GLU A 134 -22.93 -2.38 -3.80
C GLU A 134 -23.95 -1.24 -3.89
N LEU A 135 -23.49 -0.01 -3.72
CA LEU A 135 -24.35 1.17 -3.79
C LEU A 135 -24.96 1.39 -5.16
N LYS A 136 -24.43 0.79 -6.22
CA LYS A 136 -25.00 0.86 -7.56
C LYS A 136 -26.13 -0.13 -7.77
N GLY A 137 -26.39 -1.01 -6.83
CA GLY A 137 -27.50 -1.96 -6.88
C GLY A 137 -27.40 -2.99 -7.99
N GLU A 138 -26.23 -3.39 -8.30
CA GLU A 138 -26.00 -4.42 -9.32
C GLU A 138 -26.41 -5.79 -8.93
#